data_223b3fd9e6c6593f2e1c98e994d6d789
#
_entry.id   223b3fd9e6c6593f2e1c98e994d6d789
#
_cell.length_a   1.000
_cell.length_b   1.000
_cell.length_c   1.000
_cell.angle_alpha   90.00
_cell.angle_beta   90.00
_cell.angle_gamma   90.00
#
_symmetry.space_group_name_H-M   'P 1'
#
loop_
_entity.id
_entity.type
_entity.pdbx_description
1 polymer ?
#
loop_
_entity_poly.entity_id
_entity_poly.type
_entity_poly.pdbx_seq_one_letter_code
_entity_poly.pdbx_strand_id
1 'polypeptide(L)'
;MMGEQSVMQEELFYGFSLERHVPADHLLRAIDRFVDLSGVRQHLAPYYSPIGRPSIDPELLIRMLIVGYCFGIRSERRLCEEVHLNLAYRWFCRLGLEGDVPDHSTFSKTRHGRFRDADLLRELFETVVRRCMREGLVGGEGFAVDASLIVADAHRQRGIETAEDLDPKAKRAVGEYLATLDDAAFGAATPVEPKFISPVDPAARWTASWGGPAVYAYCTNYLIDVEHAIIVDVEPSTAVRQAEVRAAKTMIERTHDELGLWPERLIADTGYGSAEMLNWLVHERGIEPHIPVFDKSKRKDGTFSREDFAYDHASDTYRCPGGKLLQHYRRPFSTPRTGVGKDNTLRYLASKHDCDACALKPRCCPKTPARKVTRSIYEGARDMARDIAKTDAYQRSRYQRKKVEMLFAHLKRILKLDRLRLRGPCGARDEFHLAAIAQNLRKLAKICSRPTIIPAN
;
A
#
# COMPACT_ATOMS: atom_id res chain seq x y z
N MET A 1 -30.06 -41.59 -17.21
CA MET A 1 -29.56 -42.87 -16.71
C MET A 1 -28.62 -42.60 -15.55
N MET A 2 -28.81 -43.27 -14.43
CA MET A 2 -27.91 -43.22 -13.30
C MET A 2 -26.63 -43.98 -13.68
N GLY A 3 -25.44 -43.41 -13.42
CA GLY A 3 -24.19 -44.11 -13.68
C GLY A 3 -24.00 -45.32 -12.75
N GLU A 4 -23.20 -46.25 -13.17
CA GLU A 4 -22.85 -47.42 -12.36
C GLU A 4 -22.03 -46.97 -11.12
N GLN A 5 -22.24 -47.67 -10.01
CA GLN A 5 -21.48 -47.44 -8.79
C GLN A 5 -20.04 -47.92 -9.01
N SER A 6 -19.06 -47.03 -8.91
CA SER A 6 -17.66 -47.42 -8.93
C SER A 6 -17.29 -48.15 -7.65
N VAL A 7 -16.70 -49.31 -7.80
CA VAL A 7 -16.13 -50.10 -6.68
C VAL A 7 -14.63 -49.77 -6.62
N MET A 8 -14.14 -49.39 -5.44
CA MET A 8 -12.71 -49.22 -5.21
C MET A 8 -12.01 -50.56 -5.37
N GLN A 9 -11.13 -50.67 -6.35
CA GLN A 9 -10.32 -51.86 -6.56
C GLN A 9 -9.05 -51.75 -5.73
N GLU A 10 -8.78 -52.66 -4.87
CA GLU A 10 -7.51 -52.77 -4.14
C GLU A 10 -6.51 -53.51 -5.02
N GLU A 11 -5.54 -52.72 -5.54
CA GLU A 11 -4.39 -53.28 -6.27
C GLU A 11 -3.21 -53.42 -5.33
N LEU A 12 -2.42 -54.48 -5.48
CA LEU A 12 -1.20 -54.73 -4.72
C LEU A 12 -0.09 -53.69 -5.05
N PHE A 13 -0.08 -53.12 -6.27
CA PHE A 13 0.89 -52.13 -6.74
C PHE A 13 0.20 -51.07 -7.58
N TYR A 14 0.32 -49.81 -7.16
CA TYR A 14 -0.14 -48.65 -7.93
C TYR A 14 1.02 -47.93 -8.59
N GLY A 15 0.97 -47.80 -9.91
CA GLY A 15 1.88 -46.93 -10.66
C GLY A 15 1.49 -45.46 -10.52
N PHE A 16 1.49 -44.92 -9.30
CA PHE A 16 1.03 -43.59 -9.00
C PHE A 16 2.15 -42.53 -9.24
N SER A 17 1.77 -41.41 -9.86
CA SER A 17 2.67 -40.25 -10.03
C SER A 17 1.93 -38.97 -9.74
N LEU A 18 2.40 -38.17 -8.77
CA LEU A 18 1.89 -36.83 -8.48
C LEU A 18 1.87 -35.95 -9.72
N GLU A 19 2.91 -36.07 -10.57
CA GLU A 19 3.02 -35.28 -11.80
C GLU A 19 1.86 -35.59 -12.78
N ARG A 20 1.46 -36.83 -12.89
CA ARG A 20 0.33 -37.22 -13.77
C ARG A 20 -1.02 -37.01 -13.11
N HIS A 21 -1.07 -37.01 -11.77
CA HIS A 21 -2.33 -36.90 -11.02
C HIS A 21 -2.83 -35.45 -10.98
N VAL A 22 -1.95 -34.46 -10.81
CA VAL A 22 -2.36 -33.05 -10.77
C VAL A 22 -2.82 -32.60 -12.16
N PRO A 23 -4.05 -32.07 -12.35
CA PRO A 23 -4.56 -31.63 -13.66
C PRO A 23 -3.64 -30.61 -14.33
N ALA A 24 -3.54 -30.68 -15.65
CA ALA A 24 -2.66 -29.78 -16.44
C ALA A 24 -3.07 -28.29 -16.32
N ASP A 25 -4.36 -28.01 -16.14
CA ASP A 25 -4.94 -26.70 -15.97
C ASP A 25 -5.01 -26.21 -14.50
N HIS A 26 -4.45 -27.01 -13.56
CA HIS A 26 -4.46 -26.61 -12.16
C HIS A 26 -3.65 -25.33 -11.92
N LEU A 27 -4.20 -24.41 -11.12
CA LEU A 27 -3.60 -23.08 -10.86
C LEU A 27 -2.14 -23.16 -10.40
N LEU A 28 -1.77 -24.12 -9.58
CA LEU A 28 -0.39 -24.28 -9.10
C LEU A 28 0.58 -24.64 -10.21
N ARG A 29 0.15 -25.34 -11.28
CA ARG A 29 1.02 -25.57 -12.46
C ARG A 29 1.34 -24.27 -13.18
N ALA A 30 0.34 -23.42 -13.33
CA ALA A 30 0.53 -22.10 -13.93
C ALA A 30 1.43 -21.21 -13.07
N ILE A 31 1.24 -21.22 -11.74
CA ILE A 31 2.08 -20.47 -10.79
C ILE A 31 3.51 -21.00 -10.78
N ASP A 32 3.71 -22.31 -10.79
CA ASP A 32 5.04 -22.94 -10.70
C ASP A 32 5.99 -22.50 -11.83
N ARG A 33 5.47 -22.17 -13.01
CA ARG A 33 6.26 -21.65 -14.15
C ARG A 33 6.91 -20.30 -13.85
N PHE A 34 6.37 -19.54 -12.90
CA PHE A 34 6.79 -18.18 -12.58
C PHE A 34 7.53 -18.07 -11.24
N VAL A 35 7.52 -19.15 -10.44
CA VAL A 35 8.22 -19.20 -9.15
C VAL A 35 9.67 -19.58 -9.39
N ASP A 36 10.54 -18.59 -9.20
CA ASP A 36 12.00 -18.78 -9.25
C ASP A 36 12.57 -18.68 -7.82
N LEU A 37 13.08 -19.78 -7.31
CA LEU A 37 13.70 -19.88 -5.98
C LEU A 37 15.20 -20.23 -6.07
N SER A 38 15.80 -20.18 -7.26
CA SER A 38 17.19 -20.61 -7.50
C SER A 38 18.21 -19.85 -6.65
N GLY A 39 17.97 -18.57 -6.36
CA GLY A 39 18.83 -17.74 -5.52
C GLY A 39 18.64 -17.89 -4.01
N VAL A 40 17.54 -18.49 -3.55
CA VAL A 40 17.14 -18.50 -2.14
C VAL A 40 18.19 -19.14 -1.22
N ARG A 41 18.76 -20.26 -1.63
CA ARG A 41 19.77 -20.96 -0.82
C ARG A 41 21.04 -20.16 -0.67
N GLN A 42 21.48 -19.49 -1.74
CA GLN A 42 22.65 -18.62 -1.72
C GLN A 42 22.40 -17.38 -0.84
N HIS A 43 21.25 -16.76 -0.99
CA HIS A 43 20.85 -15.60 -0.20
C HIS A 43 20.79 -15.91 1.31
N LEU A 44 20.28 -17.09 1.66
CA LEU A 44 20.15 -17.52 3.05
C LEU A 44 21.40 -18.16 3.65
N ALA A 45 22.40 -18.52 2.85
CA ALA A 45 23.60 -19.24 3.34
C ALA A 45 24.28 -18.59 4.55
N PRO A 46 24.45 -17.25 4.63
CA PRO A 46 25.06 -16.59 5.80
C PRO A 46 24.28 -16.79 7.11
N TYR A 47 23.00 -17.10 7.04
CA TYR A 47 22.11 -17.26 8.19
C TYR A 47 21.97 -18.71 8.66
N TYR A 48 22.70 -19.65 8.03
CA TYR A 48 22.71 -21.06 8.40
C TYR A 48 24.08 -21.48 8.95
N SER A 49 24.05 -22.20 10.07
CA SER A 49 25.27 -22.80 10.62
C SER A 49 25.77 -23.94 9.72
N PRO A 50 27.08 -24.06 9.48
CA PRO A 50 27.66 -25.19 8.74
C PRO A 50 27.69 -26.50 9.54
N ILE A 51 27.43 -26.45 10.85
CA ILE A 51 27.45 -27.58 11.78
C ILE A 51 26.10 -27.76 12.49
N GLY A 52 25.82 -28.97 12.92
CA GLY A 52 24.62 -29.33 13.67
C GLY A 52 23.55 -30.07 12.85
N ARG A 53 22.37 -30.27 13.44
CA ARG A 53 21.26 -30.99 12.76
C ARG A 53 20.77 -30.16 11.56
N PRO A 54 20.59 -30.77 10.39
CA PRO A 54 20.02 -30.09 9.24
C PRO A 54 18.64 -29.48 9.57
N SER A 55 18.46 -28.24 9.16
CA SER A 55 17.15 -27.57 9.30
C SER A 55 16.25 -27.91 8.11
N ILE A 56 14.98 -27.57 8.23
CA ILE A 56 14.01 -27.70 7.14
C ILE A 56 14.48 -26.87 5.94
N ASP A 57 14.25 -27.43 4.74
CA ASP A 57 14.54 -26.77 3.48
C ASP A 57 13.78 -25.43 3.37
N PRO A 58 14.48 -24.30 3.17
CA PRO A 58 13.83 -23.00 3.03
C PRO A 58 12.92 -22.90 1.81
N GLU A 59 13.28 -23.57 0.70
CA GLU A 59 12.44 -23.57 -0.51
C GLU A 59 11.09 -24.25 -0.26
N LEU A 60 11.09 -25.36 0.50
CA LEU A 60 9.85 -26.01 0.92
C LEU A 60 8.96 -25.04 1.71
N LEU A 61 9.53 -24.32 2.68
CA LEU A 61 8.77 -23.37 3.49
C LEU A 61 8.20 -22.24 2.65
N ILE A 62 8.96 -21.71 1.69
CA ILE A 62 8.49 -20.66 0.77
C ILE A 62 7.35 -21.18 -0.11
N ARG A 63 7.48 -22.37 -0.68
CA ARG A 63 6.42 -23.00 -1.49
C ARG A 63 5.14 -23.21 -0.66
N MET A 64 5.27 -23.67 0.57
CA MET A 64 4.15 -23.76 1.48
C MET A 64 3.49 -22.40 1.75
N LEU A 65 4.27 -21.33 1.99
CA LEU A 65 3.74 -19.98 2.16
C LEU A 65 3.00 -19.49 0.89
N ILE A 66 3.55 -19.73 -0.29
CA ILE A 66 2.90 -19.39 -1.56
C ILE A 66 1.54 -20.12 -1.68
N VAL A 67 1.49 -21.40 -1.39
CA VAL A 67 0.21 -22.16 -1.34
C VAL A 67 -0.75 -21.49 -0.36
N GLY A 68 -0.30 -21.26 0.87
CA GLY A 68 -1.14 -20.67 1.92
C GLY A 68 -1.76 -19.34 1.50
N TYR A 69 -0.96 -18.44 0.97
CA TYR A 69 -1.44 -17.13 0.55
C TYR A 69 -2.26 -17.17 -0.75
N CYS A 70 -1.89 -18.00 -1.72
CA CYS A 70 -2.67 -18.16 -2.95
C CYS A 70 -4.06 -18.75 -2.71
N PHE A 71 -4.24 -19.62 -1.72
CA PHE A 71 -5.51 -20.27 -1.43
C PHE A 71 -6.21 -19.75 -0.16
N GLY A 72 -5.70 -18.67 0.43
CA GLY A 72 -6.29 -18.05 1.62
C GLY A 72 -6.19 -18.90 2.89
N ILE A 73 -5.23 -19.83 2.95
CA ILE A 73 -4.94 -20.64 4.14
C ILE A 73 -3.96 -19.89 5.02
N ARG A 74 -4.49 -19.06 5.92
CA ARG A 74 -3.71 -18.09 6.70
C ARG A 74 -3.17 -18.64 8.02
N SER A 75 -3.65 -19.80 8.48
CA SER A 75 -3.17 -20.51 9.67
C SER A 75 -2.06 -21.47 9.30
N GLU A 76 -0.86 -21.33 9.87
CA GLU A 76 0.27 -22.21 9.60
C GLU A 76 -0.03 -23.69 10.00
N ARG A 77 -0.74 -23.89 11.10
CA ARG A 77 -1.16 -25.25 11.50
C ARG A 77 -2.03 -25.86 10.42
N ARG A 78 -3.08 -25.14 10.00
CA ARG A 78 -3.95 -25.61 8.92
C ARG A 78 -3.19 -25.77 7.59
N LEU A 79 -2.25 -24.90 7.29
CA LEU A 79 -1.43 -25.02 6.09
C LEU A 79 -0.62 -26.32 6.08
N CYS A 80 0.00 -26.69 7.20
CA CYS A 80 0.70 -27.97 7.34
C CYS A 80 -0.24 -29.17 7.15
N GLU A 81 -1.43 -29.14 7.75
CA GLU A 81 -2.46 -30.17 7.58
C GLU A 81 -2.92 -30.29 6.11
N GLU A 82 -3.23 -29.16 5.47
CA GLU A 82 -3.66 -29.13 4.06
C GLU A 82 -2.56 -29.61 3.10
N VAL A 83 -1.30 -29.23 3.33
CA VAL A 83 -0.18 -29.74 2.52
C VAL A 83 0.05 -31.22 2.75
N HIS A 84 -0.21 -31.71 3.96
CA HIS A 84 -0.14 -33.15 4.23
C HIS A 84 -1.16 -33.96 3.42
N LEU A 85 -2.39 -33.47 3.31
CA LEU A 85 -3.53 -34.20 2.74
C LEU A 85 -3.75 -33.93 1.23
N ASN A 86 -3.37 -32.74 0.72
CA ASN A 86 -3.68 -32.35 -0.65
C ASN A 86 -2.52 -32.67 -1.61
N LEU A 87 -2.77 -33.55 -2.57
CA LEU A 87 -1.78 -34.01 -3.53
C LEU A 87 -1.25 -32.90 -4.43
N ALA A 88 -2.05 -31.91 -4.82
CA ALA A 88 -1.59 -30.78 -5.62
C ALA A 88 -0.66 -29.85 -4.82
N TYR A 89 -0.91 -29.71 -3.51
CA TYR A 89 -0.03 -28.93 -2.64
C TYR A 89 1.29 -29.66 -2.40
N ARG A 90 1.26 -30.98 -2.19
CA ARG A 90 2.47 -31.80 -2.10
C ARG A 90 3.31 -31.71 -3.38
N TRP A 91 2.67 -31.85 -4.53
CA TRP A 91 3.31 -31.69 -5.83
C TRP A 91 4.02 -30.34 -5.95
N PHE A 92 3.33 -29.26 -5.67
CA PHE A 92 3.90 -27.90 -5.73
C PHE A 92 5.03 -27.70 -4.72
N CYS A 93 4.93 -28.30 -3.54
CA CYS A 93 5.94 -28.26 -2.48
C CYS A 93 7.10 -29.22 -2.71
N ARG A 94 7.13 -29.97 -3.83
CA ARG A 94 8.16 -30.98 -4.15
C ARG A 94 8.26 -32.12 -3.12
N LEU A 95 7.13 -32.41 -2.46
CA LEU A 95 7.00 -33.52 -1.52
C LEU A 95 6.43 -34.76 -2.20
N GLY A 96 7.10 -35.91 -2.06
CA GLY A 96 6.52 -37.20 -2.41
C GLY A 96 5.40 -37.61 -1.43
N LEU A 97 4.75 -38.75 -1.65
CA LEU A 97 3.67 -39.22 -0.78
C LEU A 97 4.14 -39.45 0.68
N GLU A 98 5.35 -39.94 0.87
CA GLU A 98 5.96 -40.21 2.17
C GLU A 98 6.77 -39.01 2.72
N GLY A 99 6.90 -37.91 1.95
CA GLY A 99 7.69 -36.76 2.36
C GLY A 99 7.09 -36.05 3.58
N ASP A 100 7.92 -35.78 4.57
CA ASP A 100 7.52 -35.13 5.81
C ASP A 100 7.12 -33.66 5.61
N VAL A 101 5.95 -33.28 6.11
CA VAL A 101 5.53 -31.89 6.19
C VAL A 101 6.03 -31.28 7.49
N PRO A 102 6.66 -30.09 7.47
CA PRO A 102 7.17 -29.43 8.65
C PRO A 102 6.11 -29.16 9.71
N ASP A 103 6.50 -29.22 10.98
CA ASP A 103 5.63 -28.75 12.07
C ASP A 103 5.49 -27.22 12.05
N HIS A 104 4.30 -26.73 12.36
CA HIS A 104 3.97 -25.31 12.35
C HIS A 104 4.86 -24.45 13.27
N SER A 105 5.36 -25.02 14.39
CA SER A 105 6.22 -24.28 15.31
C SER A 105 7.61 -24.01 14.72
N THR A 106 8.13 -24.95 13.93
CA THR A 106 9.39 -24.77 13.20
C THR A 106 9.22 -23.74 12.08
N PHE A 107 8.07 -23.75 11.44
CA PHE A 107 7.69 -22.74 10.44
C PHE A 107 7.79 -21.33 11.02
N SER A 108 7.12 -21.10 12.14
CA SER A 108 7.14 -19.82 12.83
C SER A 108 8.56 -19.37 13.21
N LYS A 109 9.37 -20.28 13.76
CA LYS A 109 10.78 -19.98 14.12
C LYS A 109 11.62 -19.54 12.92
N THR A 110 11.52 -20.23 11.80
CA THR A 110 12.31 -19.91 10.60
C THR A 110 11.92 -18.56 10.01
N ARG A 111 10.61 -18.27 9.92
CA ARG A 111 10.12 -17.00 9.40
C ARG A 111 10.53 -15.81 10.27
N HIS A 112 10.38 -15.92 11.60
CA HIS A 112 10.74 -14.86 12.54
C HIS A 112 12.24 -14.70 12.80
N GLY A 113 13.04 -15.67 12.40
CA GLY A 113 14.50 -15.61 12.43
C GLY A 113 15.04 -15.36 11.02
N ARG A 114 15.61 -16.41 10.44
CA ARG A 114 16.42 -16.34 9.19
C ARG A 114 15.76 -15.62 8.04
N PHE A 115 14.46 -15.81 7.79
CA PHE A 115 13.78 -15.16 6.67
C PHE A 115 13.67 -13.65 6.87
N ARG A 116 13.42 -13.24 8.11
CA ARG A 116 13.37 -11.82 8.46
C ARG A 116 14.76 -11.19 8.45
N ASP A 117 15.73 -11.85 9.07
CA ASP A 117 17.08 -11.33 9.19
C ASP A 117 17.76 -11.17 7.82
N ALA A 118 17.36 -12.00 6.84
CA ALA A 118 17.79 -11.93 5.44
C ALA A 118 16.91 -11.04 4.55
N ASP A 119 15.86 -10.42 5.08
CA ASP A 119 14.80 -9.71 4.32
C ASP A 119 14.24 -10.50 3.11
N LEU A 120 14.21 -11.83 3.25
CA LEU A 120 13.90 -12.79 2.17
C LEU A 120 12.57 -12.52 1.48
N LEU A 121 11.53 -12.14 2.24
CA LEU A 121 10.19 -11.96 1.67
C LEU A 121 10.12 -10.71 0.79
N ARG A 122 10.93 -9.70 1.07
CA ARG A 122 11.11 -8.54 0.21
C ARG A 122 11.82 -8.92 -1.08
N GLU A 123 12.94 -9.62 -0.99
CA GLU A 123 13.70 -10.12 -2.17
C GLU A 123 12.84 -11.01 -3.06
N LEU A 124 12.05 -11.91 -2.46
CA LEU A 124 11.12 -12.76 -3.20
C LEU A 124 10.02 -11.95 -3.91
N PHE A 125 9.49 -10.93 -3.25
CA PHE A 125 8.51 -10.02 -3.84
C PHE A 125 9.08 -9.32 -5.08
N GLU A 126 10.27 -8.74 -4.96
CA GLU A 126 10.95 -8.07 -6.07
C GLU A 126 11.27 -9.02 -7.22
N THR A 127 11.67 -10.25 -6.92
CA THR A 127 11.88 -11.30 -7.92
C THR A 127 10.61 -11.57 -8.72
N VAL A 128 9.46 -11.63 -8.05
CA VAL A 128 8.15 -11.80 -8.72
C VAL A 128 7.78 -10.55 -9.54
N VAL A 129 8.06 -9.34 -9.06
CA VAL A 129 7.83 -8.11 -9.82
C VAL A 129 8.70 -8.07 -11.06
N ARG A 130 10.01 -8.36 -10.94
CA ARG A 130 10.94 -8.47 -12.09
C ARG A 130 10.46 -9.53 -13.09
N ARG A 131 9.83 -10.61 -12.61
CA ARG A 131 9.18 -11.58 -13.50
C ARG A 131 7.98 -10.98 -14.23
N CYS A 132 7.11 -10.23 -13.56
CA CYS A 132 6.00 -9.52 -14.19
C CYS A 132 6.49 -8.54 -15.28
N MET A 133 7.60 -7.84 -15.03
CA MET A 133 8.22 -6.94 -16.01
C MET A 133 8.71 -7.71 -17.25
N ARG A 134 9.39 -8.85 -17.07
CA ARG A 134 9.85 -9.70 -18.18
C ARG A 134 8.71 -10.26 -19.03
N GLU A 135 7.54 -10.49 -18.44
CA GLU A 135 6.34 -10.91 -19.15
C GLU A 135 5.55 -9.73 -19.76
N GLY A 136 6.07 -8.50 -19.67
CA GLY A 136 5.42 -7.29 -20.23
C GLY A 136 4.18 -6.85 -19.47
N LEU A 137 4.02 -7.24 -18.21
CA LEU A 137 2.85 -6.89 -17.40
C LEU A 137 3.02 -5.61 -16.57
N VAL A 138 4.17 -4.97 -16.64
CA VAL A 138 4.48 -3.70 -15.98
C VAL A 138 5.16 -2.79 -16.98
N GLY A 139 4.48 -1.73 -17.39
CA GLY A 139 4.96 -0.79 -18.42
C GLY A 139 5.56 0.51 -17.86
N GLY A 140 5.20 0.90 -16.64
CA GLY A 140 5.68 2.15 -16.03
C GLY A 140 4.94 3.42 -16.49
N GLU A 141 3.97 3.35 -17.41
CA GLU A 141 3.25 4.55 -17.87
C GLU A 141 2.39 5.18 -16.78
N GLY A 142 1.63 4.35 -16.05
CA GLY A 142 0.73 4.83 -15.02
C GLY A 142 0.70 3.93 -13.81
N PHE A 143 0.96 4.52 -12.66
CA PHE A 143 0.80 3.82 -11.38
C PHE A 143 -0.35 4.42 -10.59
N ALA A 144 -0.99 3.57 -9.80
CA ALA A 144 -1.94 3.99 -8.78
C ALA A 144 -1.37 3.71 -7.40
N VAL A 145 -1.59 4.63 -6.46
CA VAL A 145 -1.34 4.40 -5.05
C VAL A 145 -2.64 4.44 -4.29
N ASP A 146 -2.79 3.48 -3.41
CA ASP A 146 -3.93 3.42 -2.49
C ASP A 146 -3.56 2.61 -1.24
N ALA A 147 -4.31 2.80 -0.18
CA ALA A 147 -4.09 2.15 1.09
C ALA A 147 -5.34 1.46 1.60
N SER A 148 -5.16 0.39 2.38
CA SER A 148 -6.27 -0.30 3.01
C SER A 148 -5.95 -0.65 4.45
N LEU A 149 -6.92 -0.41 5.33
CA LEU A 149 -6.86 -0.86 6.72
C LEU A 149 -7.00 -2.38 6.80
N ILE A 150 -6.07 -3.00 7.51
CA ILE A 150 -6.06 -4.44 7.81
C ILE A 150 -6.08 -4.59 9.33
N VAL A 151 -7.06 -5.31 9.83
CA VAL A 151 -7.25 -5.51 11.27
C VAL A 151 -6.06 -6.29 11.84
N ALA A 152 -5.48 -5.79 12.93
CA ALA A 152 -4.39 -6.47 13.64
C ALA A 152 -4.90 -7.66 14.48
N ASP A 153 -3.99 -8.59 14.79
CA ASP A 153 -4.29 -9.67 15.74
C ASP A 153 -4.22 -9.17 17.20
N ALA A 154 -5.10 -8.24 17.52
CA ALA A 154 -5.21 -7.61 18.83
C ALA A 154 -6.65 -7.61 19.32
N HIS A 155 -6.82 -7.75 20.63
CA HIS A 155 -8.15 -7.80 21.23
C HIS A 155 -8.70 -6.39 21.41
N ARG A 156 -9.87 -6.11 20.85
CA ARG A 156 -10.49 -4.78 20.83
C ARG A 156 -10.70 -4.15 22.22
N GLN A 157 -11.05 -4.94 23.22
CA GLN A 157 -11.43 -4.47 24.56
C GLN A 157 -10.26 -4.49 25.58
N ARG A 158 -9.04 -4.86 25.16
CA ARG A 158 -7.87 -4.96 26.03
C ARG A 158 -6.85 -3.87 25.68
N GLY A 159 -7.28 -2.63 25.55
CA GLY A 159 -6.40 -1.49 25.38
C GLY A 159 -5.92 -0.94 26.72
N ILE A 160 -4.68 -0.47 26.77
CA ILE A 160 -4.09 0.30 27.87
C ILE A 160 -3.92 1.76 27.43
N GLU A 161 -3.88 2.69 28.38
CA GLU A 161 -3.80 4.12 28.07
C GLU A 161 -2.36 4.62 27.93
N THR A 162 -1.41 3.96 28.57
CA THR A 162 0.00 4.37 28.55
C THR A 162 0.92 3.26 28.09
N ALA A 163 2.04 3.64 27.47
CA ALA A 163 3.09 2.69 27.06
C ALA A 163 3.93 2.20 28.25
N GLU A 164 3.88 2.88 29.41
CA GLU A 164 4.60 2.51 30.62
C GLU A 164 4.12 1.16 31.19
N ASP A 165 2.86 0.79 30.91
CA ASP A 165 2.26 -0.47 31.35
C ASP A 165 2.67 -1.67 30.45
N LEU A 166 3.54 -1.47 29.47
CA LEU A 166 4.00 -2.52 28.57
C LEU A 166 5.15 -3.32 29.20
N ASP A 167 5.01 -4.64 29.28
CA ASP A 167 6.12 -5.53 29.67
C ASP A 167 7.03 -5.81 28.46
N PRO A 168 8.28 -5.30 28.43
CA PRO A 168 9.23 -5.49 27.33
C PRO A 168 9.55 -6.97 27.04
N LYS A 169 9.39 -7.83 28.04
CA LYS A 169 9.69 -9.27 27.96
C LYS A 169 8.48 -10.12 27.54
N ALA A 170 7.28 -9.54 27.54
CA ALA A 170 6.06 -10.32 27.35
C ALA A 170 5.95 -10.93 25.96
N LYS A 171 6.27 -10.17 24.90
CA LYS A 171 6.13 -10.62 23.49
C LYS A 171 7.05 -9.85 22.55
N ARG A 172 7.46 -10.51 21.45
CA ARG A 172 8.32 -9.93 20.42
C ARG A 172 7.79 -8.59 19.86
N ALA A 173 6.50 -8.48 19.54
CA ALA A 173 5.89 -7.26 19.01
C ALA A 173 6.00 -6.06 19.98
N VAL A 174 5.97 -6.31 21.29
CA VAL A 174 6.20 -5.28 22.32
C VAL A 174 7.66 -4.84 22.32
N GLY A 175 8.60 -5.78 22.26
CA GLY A 175 10.04 -5.46 22.16
C GLY A 175 10.37 -4.67 20.89
N GLU A 176 9.83 -5.05 19.74
CA GLU A 176 9.99 -4.31 18.47
C GLU A 176 9.45 -2.88 18.57
N TYR A 177 8.29 -2.68 19.19
CA TYR A 177 7.70 -1.36 19.39
C TYR A 177 8.55 -0.49 20.31
N LEU A 178 8.99 -1.02 21.45
CA LEU A 178 9.81 -0.29 22.41
C LEU A 178 11.21 0.05 21.88
N ALA A 179 11.76 -0.80 21.00
CA ALA A 179 13.03 -0.52 20.33
C ALA A 179 12.93 0.59 19.28
N THR A 180 11.74 0.82 18.75
CA THR A 180 11.47 1.80 17.69
C THR A 180 10.37 2.78 18.10
N LEU A 181 10.40 3.31 19.33
CA LEU A 181 9.37 4.24 19.86
C LEU A 181 9.06 5.45 18.97
N ASP A 182 9.79 5.61 17.90
CA ASP A 182 9.57 6.64 16.88
C ASP A 182 8.57 6.15 15.83
N ASP A 183 7.34 6.66 15.89
CA ASP A 183 6.33 6.42 14.85
C ASP A 183 6.80 6.86 13.44
N ALA A 184 7.79 7.75 13.37
CA ALA A 184 8.40 8.15 12.11
C ALA A 184 9.16 6.99 11.43
N ALA A 185 9.73 6.07 12.21
CA ALA A 185 10.39 4.87 11.68
C ALA A 185 9.41 3.92 10.97
N PHE A 186 8.09 4.03 11.27
CA PHE A 186 7.04 3.23 10.65
C PHE A 186 6.02 4.08 9.89
N GLY A 187 6.45 5.21 9.35
CA GLY A 187 5.70 6.01 8.39
C GLY A 187 4.80 7.11 8.95
N ALA A 188 4.75 7.35 10.25
CA ALA A 188 4.03 8.50 10.78
C ALA A 188 4.79 9.82 10.52
N ALA A 189 4.14 10.81 9.96
CA ALA A 189 4.76 12.12 9.67
C ALA A 189 4.88 13.01 10.92
N THR A 190 4.08 12.75 11.95
CA THR A 190 4.11 13.46 13.23
C THR A 190 3.83 12.47 14.37
N PRO A 191 4.42 12.65 15.55
CA PRO A 191 4.11 11.85 16.72
C PRO A 191 2.59 11.95 17.01
N VAL A 192 1.90 10.83 16.97
CA VAL A 192 0.49 10.75 17.34
C VAL A 192 0.41 9.91 18.62
N GLU A 193 0.08 10.54 19.72
CA GLU A 193 -0.20 9.81 20.96
C GLU A 193 -1.48 8.99 20.79
N PRO A 194 -1.37 7.65 20.85
CA PRO A 194 -2.54 6.80 20.70
C PRO A 194 -3.42 6.89 21.96
N LYS A 195 -4.73 7.04 21.77
CA LYS A 195 -5.70 7.00 22.88
C LYS A 195 -5.71 5.66 23.60
N PHE A 196 -5.50 4.59 22.88
CA PHE A 196 -5.41 3.23 23.39
C PHE A 196 -4.28 2.47 22.69
N ILE A 197 -3.51 1.74 23.47
CA ILE A 197 -2.40 0.90 23.02
C ILE A 197 -2.78 -0.57 23.25
N SER A 198 -2.51 -1.43 22.30
CA SER A 198 -2.70 -2.87 22.46
C SER A 198 -1.52 -3.47 23.21
N PRO A 199 -1.73 -4.17 24.35
CA PRO A 199 -0.62 -4.79 25.10
C PRO A 199 0.02 -5.98 24.38
N VAL A 200 -0.55 -6.46 23.28
CA VAL A 200 -0.04 -7.60 22.50
C VAL A 200 0.54 -7.18 21.15
N ASP A 201 0.16 -6.00 20.65
CA ASP A 201 0.61 -5.40 19.40
C ASP A 201 0.54 -3.86 19.50
N PRO A 202 1.50 -3.23 20.19
CA PRO A 202 1.44 -1.79 20.51
C PRO A 202 1.58 -0.87 19.29
N ALA A 203 2.20 -1.35 18.21
CA ALA A 203 2.34 -0.58 16.98
C ALA A 203 1.05 -0.52 16.15
N ALA A 204 0.10 -1.42 16.38
CA ALA A 204 -1.21 -1.37 15.76
C ALA A 204 -2.01 -0.17 16.31
N ARG A 205 -2.54 0.67 15.44
CA ARG A 205 -3.26 1.88 15.84
C ARG A 205 -4.76 1.64 16.00
N TRP A 206 -5.32 2.24 17.08
CA TRP A 206 -6.76 2.26 17.30
C TRP A 206 -7.41 3.21 16.29
N THR A 207 -8.12 2.67 15.34
CA THR A 207 -8.71 3.42 14.22
C THR A 207 -10.06 2.83 13.81
N ALA A 208 -10.82 3.59 13.04
CA ALA A 208 -12.08 3.12 12.44
C ALA A 208 -12.11 3.49 10.96
N SER A 209 -12.60 2.56 10.14
CA SER A 209 -13.09 2.92 8.81
C SER A 209 -14.41 3.68 8.97
N TRP A 210 -14.75 4.55 8.00
CA TRP A 210 -15.97 5.31 8.06
C TRP A 210 -17.21 4.41 8.19
N GLY A 211 -18.02 4.65 9.23
CA GLY A 211 -19.19 3.84 9.55
C GLY A 211 -18.94 2.49 10.19
N GLY A 212 -17.67 2.10 10.41
CA GLY A 212 -17.30 0.85 11.05
C GLY A 212 -16.92 0.98 12.52
N PRO A 213 -16.85 -0.15 13.25
CA PRO A 213 -16.34 -0.17 14.61
C PRO A 213 -14.84 0.14 14.64
N ALA A 214 -14.39 0.82 15.69
CA ALA A 214 -12.96 1.04 15.91
C ALA A 214 -12.26 -0.28 16.25
N VAL A 215 -11.08 -0.47 15.67
CA VAL A 215 -10.24 -1.68 15.83
C VAL A 215 -8.76 -1.28 15.86
N TYR A 216 -7.91 -2.16 16.34
CA TYR A 216 -6.47 -2.04 16.12
C TYR A 216 -6.14 -2.49 14.70
N ALA A 217 -5.41 -1.67 13.95
CA ALA A 217 -5.11 -1.92 12.55
C ALA A 217 -3.75 -1.39 12.12
N TYR A 218 -3.26 -1.94 11.02
CA TYR A 218 -2.20 -1.41 10.18
C TYR A 218 -2.78 -0.95 8.85
N CYS A 219 -2.05 -0.08 8.16
CA CYS A 219 -2.31 0.25 6.77
C CYS A 219 -1.37 -0.54 5.86
N THR A 220 -1.93 -1.21 4.86
CA THR A 220 -1.14 -1.70 3.74
C THR A 220 -1.26 -0.71 2.60
N ASN A 221 -0.12 -0.18 2.14
CA ASN A 221 -0.05 0.73 1.02
C ASN A 221 0.50 -0.04 -0.17
N TYR A 222 -0.11 0.11 -1.34
CA TYR A 222 0.33 -0.53 -2.57
C TYR A 222 0.56 0.51 -3.65
N LEU A 223 1.68 0.35 -4.36
CA LEU A 223 1.92 0.96 -5.66
C LEU A 223 1.58 -0.07 -6.73
N ILE A 224 0.71 0.28 -7.66
CA ILE A 224 0.06 -0.68 -8.55
C ILE A 224 0.16 -0.18 -9.98
N ASP A 225 0.70 -1.00 -10.89
CA ASP A 225 0.57 -0.78 -12.32
C ASP A 225 -0.91 -0.87 -12.72
N VAL A 226 -1.44 0.17 -13.38
CA VAL A 226 -2.88 0.27 -13.66
C VAL A 226 -3.33 -0.50 -14.89
N GLU A 227 -2.41 -0.95 -15.74
CA GLU A 227 -2.77 -1.68 -16.94
C GLU A 227 -3.17 -3.12 -16.60
N HIS A 228 -2.33 -3.84 -15.90
CA HIS A 228 -2.55 -5.23 -15.52
C HIS A 228 -2.91 -5.44 -14.05
N ALA A 229 -2.92 -4.37 -13.25
CA ALA A 229 -3.12 -4.42 -11.81
C ALA A 229 -2.11 -5.33 -11.09
N ILE A 230 -0.83 -5.16 -11.43
CA ILE A 230 0.30 -5.76 -10.75
C ILE A 230 0.72 -4.86 -9.59
N ILE A 231 0.93 -5.44 -8.43
CA ILE A 231 1.51 -4.72 -7.29
C ILE A 231 3.01 -4.58 -7.55
N VAL A 232 3.46 -3.34 -7.75
CA VAL A 232 4.87 -3.01 -8.06
C VAL A 232 5.67 -2.81 -6.80
N ASP A 233 5.04 -2.22 -5.78
CA ASP A 233 5.64 -2.09 -4.46
C ASP A 233 4.58 -2.13 -3.35
N VAL A 234 5.03 -2.45 -2.13
CA VAL A 234 4.20 -2.55 -0.94
C VAL A 234 4.94 -1.98 0.28
N GLU A 235 4.25 -1.11 1.02
CA GLU A 235 4.79 -0.51 2.24
C GLU A 235 3.77 -0.61 3.38
N PRO A 236 4.10 -1.29 4.47
CA PRO A 236 3.30 -1.25 5.68
C PRO A 236 3.46 0.09 6.39
N SER A 237 2.38 0.60 6.96
CA SER A 237 2.45 1.79 7.81
C SER A 237 1.47 1.70 8.97
N THR A 238 1.65 2.60 9.95
CA THR A 238 0.63 2.82 10.97
C THR A 238 -0.64 3.36 10.31
N ALA A 239 -1.80 3.07 10.90
CA ALA A 239 -3.10 3.50 10.38
C ALA A 239 -3.34 5.00 10.63
N VAL A 240 -2.46 5.86 10.10
CA VAL A 240 -2.49 7.32 10.19
C VAL A 240 -2.39 7.89 8.77
N ARG A 241 -3.28 8.80 8.40
CA ARG A 241 -3.39 9.34 7.04
C ARG A 241 -2.10 9.92 6.47
N GLN A 242 -1.30 10.60 7.28
CA GLN A 242 -0.01 11.16 6.85
C GLN A 242 1.02 10.09 6.54
N ALA A 243 0.92 8.92 7.19
CA ALA A 243 1.78 7.79 6.92
C ALA A 243 1.56 7.20 5.52
N GLU A 244 0.33 7.23 5.00
CA GLU A 244 0.01 6.77 3.64
C GLU A 244 0.71 7.61 2.57
N VAL A 245 0.73 8.93 2.73
CA VAL A 245 1.41 9.85 1.79
C VAL A 245 2.92 9.63 1.80
N ARG A 246 3.51 9.42 3.00
CA ARG A 246 4.94 9.12 3.14
C ARG A 246 5.28 7.76 2.51
N ALA A 247 4.47 6.74 2.79
CA ALA A 247 4.61 5.42 2.19
C ALA A 247 4.57 5.48 0.66
N ALA A 248 3.69 6.31 0.08
CA ALA A 248 3.62 6.51 -1.36
C ALA A 248 4.92 7.06 -1.94
N LYS A 249 5.52 8.08 -1.30
CA LYS A 249 6.82 8.62 -1.72
C LYS A 249 7.91 7.56 -1.65
N THR A 250 8.02 6.85 -0.53
CA THR A 250 8.99 5.77 -0.33
C THR A 250 8.85 4.68 -1.40
N MET A 251 7.63 4.25 -1.72
CA MET A 251 7.38 3.23 -2.73
C MET A 251 7.77 3.70 -4.14
N ILE A 252 7.46 4.94 -4.50
CA ILE A 252 7.81 5.50 -5.81
C ILE A 252 9.35 5.59 -5.97
N GLU A 253 10.04 6.12 -4.97
CA GLU A 253 11.51 6.24 -4.99
C GLU A 253 12.17 4.86 -5.03
N ARG A 254 11.76 3.94 -4.18
CA ARG A 254 12.30 2.58 -4.15
C ARG A 254 12.04 1.81 -5.46
N THR A 255 10.88 1.98 -6.07
CA THR A 255 10.58 1.37 -7.37
C THR A 255 11.49 1.90 -8.46
N HIS A 256 11.85 3.17 -8.42
CA HIS A 256 12.86 3.74 -9.31
C HIS A 256 14.24 3.13 -9.06
N ASP A 257 14.69 3.10 -7.81
CA ASP A 257 16.04 2.68 -7.44
C ASP A 257 16.27 1.18 -7.68
N GLU A 258 15.28 0.34 -7.36
CA GLU A 258 15.41 -1.13 -7.41
C GLU A 258 14.97 -1.74 -8.75
N LEU A 259 14.05 -1.11 -9.46
CA LEU A 259 13.45 -1.66 -10.68
C LEU A 259 13.67 -0.77 -11.92
N GLY A 260 14.22 0.42 -11.77
CA GLY A 260 14.38 1.39 -12.87
C GLY A 260 13.06 1.90 -13.44
N LEU A 261 11.95 1.79 -12.70
CA LEU A 261 10.63 2.19 -13.14
C LEU A 261 10.26 3.56 -12.57
N TRP A 262 9.84 4.46 -13.46
CA TRP A 262 9.37 5.79 -13.08
C TRP A 262 8.03 6.07 -13.74
N PRO A 263 6.95 6.33 -12.98
CA PRO A 263 5.64 6.53 -13.58
C PRO A 263 5.56 7.89 -14.28
N GLU A 264 4.96 7.92 -15.46
CA GLU A 264 4.60 9.18 -16.13
C GLU A 264 3.48 9.89 -15.38
N ARG A 265 2.52 9.11 -14.85
CA ARG A 265 1.37 9.63 -14.08
C ARG A 265 1.10 8.80 -12.83
N LEU A 266 0.71 9.49 -11.76
CA LEU A 266 0.26 8.87 -10.51
C LEU A 266 -1.23 9.11 -10.28
N ILE A 267 -1.96 8.01 -10.07
CA ILE A 267 -3.40 8.01 -9.79
C ILE A 267 -3.60 7.76 -8.29
N ALA A 268 -4.34 8.63 -7.62
CA ALA A 268 -4.66 8.42 -6.21
C ALA A 268 -5.98 9.12 -5.82
N ASP A 269 -6.39 8.93 -4.59
CA ASP A 269 -7.55 9.63 -4.05
C ASP A 269 -7.20 11.05 -3.53
N THR A 270 -8.22 11.77 -3.08
CA THR A 270 -8.07 13.12 -2.53
C THR A 270 -7.14 13.15 -1.30
N GLY A 271 -6.92 12.02 -0.63
CA GLY A 271 -6.01 11.90 0.51
C GLY A 271 -4.58 12.30 0.17
N TYR A 272 -4.16 11.99 -1.04
CA TYR A 272 -2.82 12.31 -1.58
C TYR A 272 -2.77 13.70 -2.25
N GLY A 273 -3.88 14.41 -2.39
CA GLY A 273 -3.99 15.71 -3.08
C GLY A 273 -3.55 16.93 -2.26
N SER A 274 -2.66 16.78 -1.28
CA SER A 274 -2.10 17.91 -0.53
C SER A 274 -1.18 18.75 -1.42
N ALA A 275 -1.05 20.05 -1.12
CA ALA A 275 -0.20 20.94 -1.90
C ALA A 275 1.27 20.48 -1.95
N GLU A 276 1.78 19.97 -0.84
CA GLU A 276 3.16 19.47 -0.71
C GLU A 276 3.38 18.20 -1.53
N MET A 277 2.43 17.24 -1.50
CA MET A 277 2.53 16.02 -2.28
C MET A 277 2.46 16.30 -3.79
N LEU A 278 1.54 17.18 -4.19
CA LEU A 278 1.42 17.58 -5.60
C LEU A 278 2.67 18.32 -6.09
N ASN A 279 3.26 19.18 -5.25
CA ASN A 279 4.52 19.87 -5.57
C ASN A 279 5.67 18.87 -5.76
N TRP A 280 5.77 17.90 -4.86
CA TRP A 280 6.79 16.85 -4.94
C TRP A 280 6.65 16.05 -6.25
N LEU A 281 5.42 15.63 -6.61
CA LEU A 281 5.17 14.91 -7.87
C LEU A 281 5.59 15.75 -9.09
N VAL A 282 5.07 16.99 -9.19
CA VAL A 282 5.21 17.82 -10.40
C VAL A 282 6.61 18.38 -10.55
N HIS A 283 7.14 19.04 -9.51
CA HIS A 283 8.34 19.85 -9.61
C HIS A 283 9.62 19.12 -9.19
N GLU A 284 9.51 18.13 -8.31
CA GLU A 284 10.68 17.38 -7.85
C GLU A 284 10.87 16.06 -8.61
N ARG A 285 9.77 15.45 -9.09
CA ARG A 285 9.81 14.14 -9.74
C ARG A 285 9.32 14.12 -11.19
N GLY A 286 8.66 15.17 -11.68
CA GLY A 286 8.16 15.25 -13.05
C GLY A 286 7.02 14.28 -13.35
N ILE A 287 6.24 13.90 -12.33
CA ILE A 287 5.14 12.93 -12.43
C ILE A 287 3.82 13.69 -12.54
N GLU A 288 2.98 13.35 -13.53
CA GLU A 288 1.65 13.94 -13.68
C GLU A 288 0.69 13.49 -12.59
N PRO A 289 0.14 14.41 -11.75
CA PRO A 289 -0.78 14.04 -10.68
C PRO A 289 -2.22 13.89 -11.19
N HIS A 290 -2.66 12.67 -11.45
CA HIS A 290 -4.05 12.35 -11.67
C HIS A 290 -4.78 12.16 -10.34
N ILE A 291 -4.71 13.19 -9.49
CA ILE A 291 -5.14 13.20 -8.08
C ILE A 291 -6.06 14.38 -7.85
N PRO A 292 -7.26 14.18 -7.26
CA PRO A 292 -8.14 15.29 -6.89
C PRO A 292 -7.47 16.17 -5.83
N VAL A 293 -7.48 17.47 -6.06
CA VAL A 293 -6.87 18.42 -5.13
C VAL A 293 -7.61 18.44 -3.80
N PHE A 294 -6.87 18.25 -2.71
CA PHE A 294 -7.40 18.44 -1.36
C PHE A 294 -7.46 19.93 -1.03
N ASP A 295 -8.65 20.51 -1.15
CA ASP A 295 -8.88 21.93 -0.94
C ASP A 295 -9.95 22.18 0.13
N LYS A 296 -9.53 22.79 1.24
CA LYS A 296 -10.42 23.23 2.33
C LYS A 296 -10.86 24.70 2.21
N SER A 297 -10.58 25.36 1.08
CA SER A 297 -10.88 26.78 0.90
C SER A 297 -12.35 27.07 0.62
N LYS A 298 -13.15 26.04 0.31
CA LYS A 298 -14.60 26.18 0.11
C LYS A 298 -15.29 26.57 1.41
N ARG A 299 -16.07 27.65 1.35
CA ARG A 299 -16.82 28.15 2.48
C ARG A 299 -18.28 27.69 2.42
N LYS A 300 -18.84 27.35 3.58
CA LYS A 300 -20.23 26.91 3.71
C LYS A 300 -21.13 27.98 4.37
N ASP A 301 -20.56 29.12 4.70
CA ASP A 301 -21.22 30.22 5.40
C ASP A 301 -21.86 31.26 4.45
N GLY A 302 -21.96 30.95 3.16
CA GLY A 302 -22.50 31.84 2.14
C GLY A 302 -21.54 32.96 1.71
N THR A 303 -20.34 33.04 2.31
CA THR A 303 -19.32 34.01 1.89
C THR A 303 -18.45 33.45 0.76
N PHE A 304 -17.85 34.36 0.00
CA PHE A 304 -16.96 33.97 -1.13
C PHE A 304 -15.84 33.05 -0.70
N SER A 305 -15.71 31.93 -1.41
CA SER A 305 -14.57 30.99 -1.34
C SER A 305 -13.35 31.57 -2.03
N ARG A 306 -12.20 30.88 -1.94
CA ARG A 306 -11.00 31.30 -2.65
C ARG A 306 -11.17 31.21 -4.18
N GLU A 307 -11.91 30.25 -4.67
CA GLU A 307 -12.21 30.04 -6.09
C GLU A 307 -12.98 31.20 -6.74
N ASP A 308 -13.67 32.03 -5.95
CA ASP A 308 -14.34 33.23 -6.45
C ASP A 308 -13.36 34.39 -6.73
N PHE A 309 -12.09 34.23 -6.38
CA PHE A 309 -11.02 35.23 -6.60
C PHE A 309 -10.10 34.76 -7.73
N ALA A 310 -10.03 35.53 -8.81
CA ALA A 310 -9.16 35.22 -9.92
C ALA A 310 -7.69 35.56 -9.57
N TYR A 311 -6.80 34.57 -9.70
CA TYR A 311 -5.36 34.80 -9.50
C TYR A 311 -4.70 35.15 -10.84
N ASP A 312 -3.92 36.22 -10.82
CA ASP A 312 -3.08 36.62 -11.93
C ASP A 312 -1.63 36.23 -11.65
N HIS A 313 -1.12 35.25 -12.41
CA HIS A 313 0.26 34.77 -12.29
C HIS A 313 1.32 35.81 -12.69
N ALA A 314 1.00 36.71 -13.65
CA ALA A 314 1.97 37.67 -14.14
C ALA A 314 2.25 38.78 -13.12
N SER A 315 1.21 39.23 -12.42
CA SER A 315 1.32 40.30 -11.42
C SER A 315 1.42 39.82 -9.98
N ASP A 316 1.32 38.50 -9.73
CA ASP A 316 1.25 37.89 -8.40
C ASP A 316 0.17 38.54 -7.53
N THR A 317 -1.06 38.67 -8.06
CA THR A 317 -2.16 39.35 -7.39
C THR A 317 -3.47 38.51 -7.51
N TYR A 318 -4.41 38.73 -6.62
CA TYR A 318 -5.79 38.26 -6.78
C TYR A 318 -6.72 39.40 -7.16
N ARG A 319 -7.67 39.13 -8.03
CA ARG A 319 -8.79 40.03 -8.34
C ARG A 319 -10.05 39.48 -7.65
N CYS A 320 -10.69 40.31 -6.82
CA CYS A 320 -11.92 39.92 -6.11
C CYS A 320 -13.14 40.01 -7.05
N PRO A 321 -14.32 39.40 -6.66
CA PRO A 321 -15.56 39.53 -7.42
C PRO A 321 -16.03 40.97 -7.66
N GLY A 322 -15.63 41.92 -6.81
CA GLY A 322 -15.87 43.36 -6.99
C GLY A 322 -14.82 44.10 -7.85
N GLY A 323 -13.95 43.36 -8.56
CA GLY A 323 -12.94 43.88 -9.49
C GLY A 323 -11.71 44.51 -8.83
N LYS A 324 -11.59 44.50 -7.51
CA LYS A 324 -10.44 45.09 -6.78
C LYS A 324 -9.30 44.13 -6.61
N LEU A 325 -8.07 44.62 -6.50
CA LEU A 325 -6.87 43.80 -6.35
C LEU A 325 -6.55 43.51 -4.90
N LEU A 326 -6.15 42.27 -4.63
CA LEU A 326 -5.52 41.83 -3.40
C LEU A 326 -4.04 41.59 -3.70
N GLN A 327 -3.16 42.20 -2.92
CA GLN A 327 -1.74 42.13 -3.11
C GLN A 327 -1.04 41.45 -1.95
N HIS A 328 0.08 40.85 -2.21
CA HIS A 328 0.97 40.35 -1.18
C HIS A 328 1.60 41.54 -0.49
N TYR A 329 1.20 41.82 0.74
CA TYR A 329 1.66 42.97 1.49
C TYR A 329 3.10 42.77 1.99
N ARG A 330 4.05 43.55 1.47
CA ARG A 330 5.43 43.59 1.95
C ARG A 330 5.65 44.93 2.64
N ARG A 331 5.82 44.91 3.94
CA ARG A 331 6.36 46.05 4.65
C ARG A 331 7.89 46.13 4.36
N PRO A 332 8.46 47.28 4.17
CA PRO A 332 9.91 47.44 4.18
C PRO A 332 10.37 47.13 5.62
N PHE A 333 11.09 46.04 5.77
CA PHE A 333 11.76 45.67 7.01
C PHE A 333 13.26 45.90 6.83
N SER A 334 13.97 46.24 7.90
CA SER A 334 15.42 46.31 7.91
C SER A 334 16.09 44.99 7.48
N THR A 335 15.44 43.85 7.80
CA THR A 335 15.81 42.52 7.29
C THR A 335 14.75 42.05 6.31
N PRO A 336 15.08 41.69 5.06
CA PRO A 336 14.14 41.17 4.09
C PRO A 336 13.43 39.92 4.63
N ARG A 337 12.10 39.85 4.54
CA ARG A 337 11.28 38.67 4.91
C ARG A 337 10.66 38.09 3.66
N THR A 338 10.63 36.75 3.56
CA THR A 338 10.01 36.05 2.43
C THR A 338 8.51 36.29 2.35
N GLY A 339 7.87 36.68 3.47
CA GLY A 339 6.43 36.80 3.59
C GLY A 339 5.68 35.48 3.68
N VAL A 340 6.41 34.36 3.65
CA VAL A 340 5.84 33.01 3.80
C VAL A 340 5.54 32.77 5.28
N GLY A 341 4.31 32.33 5.57
CA GLY A 341 3.90 31.92 6.91
C GLY A 341 4.49 30.57 7.32
N LYS A 342 4.42 30.20 8.61
CA LYS A 342 4.86 28.90 9.12
C LYS A 342 4.14 27.71 8.47
N ASP A 343 2.97 27.96 7.89
CA ASP A 343 2.10 27.02 7.18
C ASP A 343 2.36 26.97 5.67
N ASN A 344 3.51 27.43 5.22
CA ASN A 344 3.88 27.53 3.80
C ASN A 344 2.86 28.31 2.96
N THR A 345 2.24 29.35 3.52
CA THR A 345 1.27 30.20 2.81
C THR A 345 1.71 31.65 2.68
N LEU A 346 1.35 32.24 1.56
CA LEU A 346 1.38 33.67 1.30
C LEU A 346 0.00 34.27 1.58
N ARG A 347 -0.03 35.54 1.99
CA ARG A 347 -1.27 36.24 2.36
C ARG A 347 -1.48 37.45 1.46
N TYR A 348 -2.58 37.43 0.71
CA TYR A 348 -3.00 38.54 -0.15
C TYR A 348 -4.10 39.32 0.52
N LEU A 349 -3.97 40.64 0.58
CA LEU A 349 -4.86 41.54 1.31
C LEU A 349 -5.47 42.56 0.35
N ALA A 350 -6.77 42.78 0.47
CA ALA A 350 -7.47 43.90 -0.14
C ALA A 350 -7.20 45.19 0.66
N SER A 351 -7.31 46.35 0.00
CA SER A 351 -7.32 47.64 0.70
C SER A 351 -8.60 47.74 1.58
N LYS A 352 -8.44 48.22 2.81
CA LYS A 352 -9.59 48.51 3.69
C LYS A 352 -10.55 49.49 3.02
N HIS A 353 -10.05 50.55 2.38
CA HIS A 353 -10.88 51.54 1.71
C HIS A 353 -11.72 50.92 0.58
N ASP A 354 -11.16 50.02 -0.20
CA ASP A 354 -11.90 49.31 -1.24
C ASP A 354 -12.97 48.38 -0.68
N CYS A 355 -12.71 47.78 0.46
CA CYS A 355 -13.70 46.90 1.11
C CYS A 355 -14.79 47.66 1.81
N ASP A 356 -14.50 48.78 2.43
CA ASP A 356 -15.51 49.58 3.17
C ASP A 356 -16.56 50.16 2.23
N ALA A 357 -16.16 50.57 1.01
CA ALA A 357 -17.07 51.09 -0.03
C ALA A 357 -17.74 50.00 -0.89
N CYS A 358 -17.48 48.72 -0.61
CA CYS A 358 -17.91 47.61 -1.47
C CYS A 358 -19.30 47.09 -1.12
N ALA A 359 -20.20 47.11 -2.08
CA ALA A 359 -21.54 46.53 -1.93
C ALA A 359 -21.54 45.02 -1.64
N LEU A 360 -20.46 44.31 -2.03
CA LEU A 360 -20.31 42.85 -1.79
C LEU A 360 -19.69 42.54 -0.42
N LYS A 361 -19.35 43.53 0.40
CA LYS A 361 -18.72 43.33 1.72
C LYS A 361 -19.49 42.34 2.60
N PRO A 362 -20.85 42.39 2.70
CA PRO A 362 -21.63 41.45 3.51
C PRO A 362 -21.44 39.97 3.10
N ARG A 363 -21.21 39.68 1.80
CA ARG A 363 -20.94 38.36 1.26
C ARG A 363 -19.44 38.01 1.18
N CYS A 364 -18.58 39.02 1.34
CA CYS A 364 -17.12 38.81 1.17
C CYS A 364 -16.38 38.69 2.51
N CYS A 365 -16.51 39.72 3.35
CA CYS A 365 -15.80 39.82 4.63
C CYS A 365 -16.61 40.58 5.68
N PRO A 366 -17.81 40.06 6.09
CA PRO A 366 -18.73 40.76 6.96
C PRO A 366 -18.14 41.09 8.34
N LYS A 367 -17.25 40.25 8.83
CA LYS A 367 -16.68 40.35 10.19
C LYS A 367 -15.26 40.94 10.23
N THR A 368 -14.66 41.28 9.07
CA THR A 368 -13.29 41.78 9.00
C THR A 368 -13.22 43.09 8.22
N PRO A 369 -12.24 43.97 8.53
CA PRO A 369 -12.11 45.28 7.85
C PRO A 369 -11.83 45.11 6.34
N ALA A 370 -11.06 44.08 5.97
CA ALA A 370 -10.71 43.81 4.59
C ALA A 370 -10.59 42.30 4.31
N ARG A 371 -10.84 41.93 3.06
CA ARG A 371 -10.67 40.54 2.63
C ARG A 371 -9.23 40.12 2.64
N LYS A 372 -8.95 38.92 3.15
CA LYS A 372 -7.68 38.22 3.10
C LYS A 372 -7.86 36.88 2.41
N VAL A 373 -6.99 36.61 1.45
CA VAL A 373 -6.90 35.30 0.78
C VAL A 373 -5.52 34.71 1.08
N THR A 374 -5.47 33.46 1.48
CA THR A 374 -4.23 32.71 1.69
C THR A 374 -3.98 31.80 0.48
N ARG A 375 -2.73 31.77 0.00
CA ARG A 375 -2.29 30.90 -1.09
C ARG A 375 -1.09 30.09 -0.62
N SER A 376 -1.09 28.79 -0.85
CA SER A 376 0.09 27.94 -0.63
C SER A 376 1.22 28.36 -1.57
N ILE A 377 2.47 28.28 -1.13
CA ILE A 377 3.64 28.44 -2.02
C ILE A 377 3.65 27.35 -3.10
N TYR A 378 3.00 26.23 -2.86
CA TYR A 378 2.86 25.07 -3.76
C TYR A 378 1.56 25.09 -4.58
N GLU A 379 0.87 26.23 -4.65
CA GLU A 379 -0.43 26.29 -5.34
C GLU A 379 -0.31 26.08 -6.86
N GLY A 380 0.85 26.37 -7.46
CA GLY A 380 1.11 26.08 -8.87
C GLY A 380 0.91 24.61 -9.23
N ALA A 381 1.41 23.69 -8.41
CA ALA A 381 1.21 22.27 -8.61
C ALA A 381 -0.27 21.86 -8.43
N ARG A 382 -1.01 22.53 -7.55
CA ARG A 382 -2.46 22.31 -7.39
C ARG A 382 -3.25 22.81 -8.60
N ASP A 383 -2.83 23.93 -9.20
CA ASP A 383 -3.45 24.46 -10.42
C ASP A 383 -3.22 23.50 -11.58
N MET A 384 -2.00 22.97 -11.74
CA MET A 384 -1.72 21.91 -12.73
C MET A 384 -2.59 20.67 -12.52
N ALA A 385 -2.74 20.18 -11.28
CA ALA A 385 -3.60 19.05 -10.99
C ALA A 385 -5.09 19.32 -11.31
N ARG A 386 -5.56 20.57 -11.11
CA ARG A 386 -6.92 21.00 -11.51
C ARG A 386 -7.10 21.02 -13.02
N ASP A 387 -6.07 21.43 -13.77
CA ASP A 387 -6.12 21.44 -15.23
C ASP A 387 -6.06 20.03 -15.81
N ILE A 388 -5.21 19.16 -15.28
CA ILE A 388 -5.16 17.74 -15.61
C ILE A 388 -6.54 17.09 -15.36
N ALA A 389 -7.22 17.45 -14.27
CA ALA A 389 -8.55 16.91 -13.92
C ALA A 389 -9.66 17.20 -14.97
N LYS A 390 -9.43 18.15 -15.88
CA LYS A 390 -10.36 18.48 -16.98
C LYS A 390 -10.10 17.65 -18.24
N THR A 391 -9.02 16.88 -18.32
CA THR A 391 -8.58 16.14 -19.51
C THR A 391 -9.24 14.77 -19.63
N ASP A 392 -9.32 14.26 -20.88
CA ASP A 392 -9.78 12.88 -21.14
C ASP A 392 -8.83 11.83 -20.54
N ALA A 393 -7.54 12.13 -20.44
CA ALA A 393 -6.54 11.28 -19.80
C ALA A 393 -6.89 11.05 -18.32
N TYR A 394 -7.31 12.10 -17.62
CA TYR A 394 -7.79 11.98 -16.25
C TYR A 394 -9.04 11.12 -16.12
N GLN A 395 -9.99 11.24 -17.05
CA GLN A 395 -11.19 10.38 -17.05
C GLN A 395 -10.82 8.90 -17.23
N ARG A 396 -9.88 8.58 -18.14
CA ARG A 396 -9.34 7.22 -18.28
C ARG A 396 -8.71 6.73 -16.99
N SER A 397 -7.91 7.56 -16.33
CA SER A 397 -7.29 7.23 -15.04
C SER A 397 -8.32 6.92 -13.94
N ARG A 398 -9.44 7.64 -13.90
CA ARG A 398 -10.55 7.33 -12.97
C ARG A 398 -11.15 5.94 -13.22
N TYR A 399 -11.27 5.50 -14.47
CA TYR A 399 -11.71 4.14 -14.78
C TYR A 399 -10.66 3.10 -14.38
N GLN A 400 -9.39 3.37 -14.63
CA GLN A 400 -8.31 2.48 -14.24
C GLN A 400 -8.23 2.31 -12.72
N ARG A 401 -8.54 3.34 -11.94
CA ARG A 401 -8.59 3.25 -10.48
C ARG A 401 -9.56 2.19 -9.97
N LYS A 402 -10.65 1.89 -10.68
CA LYS A 402 -11.55 0.79 -10.31
C LYS A 402 -10.86 -0.57 -10.25
N LYS A 403 -9.79 -0.76 -11.04
CA LYS A 403 -8.98 -2.00 -10.96
C LYS A 403 -8.28 -2.14 -9.61
N VAL A 404 -7.88 -1.02 -9.00
CA VAL A 404 -7.27 -0.99 -7.65
C VAL A 404 -8.28 -1.42 -6.59
N GLU A 405 -9.50 -0.90 -6.63
CA GLU A 405 -10.58 -1.31 -5.72
C GLU A 405 -10.88 -2.81 -5.84
N MET A 406 -10.91 -3.33 -7.07
CA MET A 406 -11.09 -4.76 -7.33
C MET A 406 -9.91 -5.60 -6.80
N LEU A 407 -8.68 -5.07 -6.85
CA LEU A 407 -7.50 -5.73 -6.31
C LEU A 407 -7.62 -5.86 -4.78
N PHE A 408 -8.00 -4.79 -4.06
CA PHE A 408 -8.22 -4.86 -2.62
C PHE A 408 -9.36 -5.82 -2.26
N ALA A 409 -10.44 -5.85 -3.05
CA ALA A 409 -11.51 -6.81 -2.85
C ALA A 409 -11.01 -8.26 -3.01
N HIS A 410 -10.14 -8.53 -3.99
CA HIS A 410 -9.52 -9.83 -4.19
C HIS A 410 -8.60 -10.22 -3.02
N LEU A 411 -7.72 -9.30 -2.58
CA LEU A 411 -6.85 -9.52 -1.43
C LEU A 411 -7.64 -9.89 -0.17
N LYS A 412 -8.72 -9.15 0.13
CA LYS A 412 -9.52 -9.39 1.34
C LYS A 412 -10.42 -10.63 1.23
N ARG A 413 -11.12 -10.83 0.11
CA ARG A 413 -12.12 -11.88 -0.02
C ARG A 413 -11.55 -13.22 -0.45
N ILE A 414 -10.59 -13.23 -1.37
CA ILE A 414 -10.01 -14.45 -1.93
C ILE A 414 -8.76 -14.86 -1.17
N LEU A 415 -7.81 -13.94 -0.99
CA LEU A 415 -6.57 -14.23 -0.27
C LEU A 415 -6.72 -14.12 1.25
N LYS A 416 -7.91 -13.72 1.73
CA LYS A 416 -8.27 -13.62 3.17
C LYS A 416 -7.36 -12.68 3.97
N LEU A 417 -6.86 -11.59 3.32
CA LEU A 417 -6.10 -10.53 3.99
C LEU A 417 -7.05 -9.46 4.57
N ASP A 418 -8.04 -9.85 5.33
CA ASP A 418 -8.94 -8.97 6.08
C ASP A 418 -8.45 -8.71 7.50
N ARG A 419 -7.68 -9.65 8.05
CA ARG A 419 -7.06 -9.59 9.37
C ARG A 419 -5.66 -10.21 9.33
N LEU A 420 -4.71 -9.58 10.04
CA LEU A 420 -3.38 -10.14 10.26
C LEU A 420 -3.42 -11.32 11.22
N ARG A 421 -2.51 -12.25 11.04
CA ARG A 421 -2.24 -13.38 11.93
C ARG A 421 -0.95 -13.20 12.69
N LEU A 422 -0.05 -12.39 12.15
CA LEU A 422 1.20 -12.03 12.75
C LEU A 422 1.05 -10.70 13.48
N ARG A 423 1.84 -10.50 14.51
CA ARG A 423 1.85 -9.31 15.34
C ARG A 423 3.14 -8.52 15.14
N GLY A 424 3.03 -7.22 15.36
CA GLY A 424 4.12 -6.27 15.23
C GLY A 424 4.35 -5.80 13.80
N PRO A 425 5.13 -4.71 13.63
CA PRO A 425 5.45 -4.12 12.34
C PRO A 425 6.05 -5.11 11.35
N CYS A 426 7.03 -5.93 11.81
CA CYS A 426 7.65 -6.95 10.98
C CYS A 426 6.65 -8.02 10.53
N GLY A 427 5.74 -8.44 11.43
CA GLY A 427 4.69 -9.39 11.09
C GLY A 427 3.71 -8.85 10.06
N ALA A 428 3.32 -7.58 10.16
CA ALA A 428 2.48 -6.91 9.18
C ALA A 428 3.20 -6.83 7.82
N ARG A 429 4.49 -6.47 7.81
CA ARG A 429 5.34 -6.41 6.61
C ARG A 429 5.40 -7.77 5.90
N ASP A 430 5.66 -8.83 6.64
CA ASP A 430 5.73 -10.19 6.10
C ASP A 430 4.43 -10.60 5.41
N GLU A 431 3.29 -10.38 6.08
CA GLU A 431 1.98 -10.74 5.53
C GLU A 431 1.61 -9.92 4.29
N PHE A 432 1.98 -8.64 4.25
CA PHE A 432 1.70 -7.79 3.10
C PHE A 432 2.54 -8.17 1.89
N HIS A 433 3.83 -8.49 2.07
CA HIS A 433 4.67 -9.00 0.98
C HIS A 433 4.14 -10.33 0.45
N LEU A 434 3.83 -11.29 1.32
CA LEU A 434 3.30 -12.59 0.90
C LEU A 434 1.96 -12.48 0.17
N ALA A 435 1.09 -11.57 0.60
CA ALA A 435 -0.17 -11.31 -0.10
C ALA A 435 0.05 -10.67 -1.48
N ALA A 436 1.01 -9.75 -1.59
CA ALA A 436 1.39 -9.13 -2.87
C ALA A 436 2.02 -10.15 -3.83
N ILE A 437 2.92 -11.02 -3.33
CA ILE A 437 3.49 -12.14 -4.09
C ILE A 437 2.38 -13.03 -4.64
N ALA A 438 1.45 -13.48 -3.78
CA ALA A 438 0.37 -14.35 -4.18
C ALA A 438 -0.56 -13.69 -5.20
N GLN A 439 -0.86 -12.40 -5.03
CA GLN A 439 -1.65 -11.61 -5.96
C GLN A 439 -1.00 -11.55 -7.35
N ASN A 440 0.29 -11.22 -7.40
CA ASN A 440 1.03 -11.10 -8.64
C ASN A 440 1.19 -12.46 -9.34
N LEU A 441 1.53 -13.52 -8.61
CA LEU A 441 1.64 -14.88 -9.16
C LEU A 441 0.31 -15.37 -9.73
N ARG A 442 -0.82 -15.11 -9.07
CA ARG A 442 -2.15 -15.43 -9.61
C ARG A 442 -2.49 -14.62 -10.87
N LYS A 443 -2.03 -13.39 -10.95
CA LYS A 443 -2.18 -12.54 -12.15
C LYS A 443 -1.34 -13.07 -13.31
N LEU A 444 -0.06 -13.37 -13.07
CA LEU A 444 0.81 -14.02 -14.03
C LEU A 444 0.19 -15.31 -14.57
N ALA A 445 -0.24 -16.20 -13.66
CA ALA A 445 -0.89 -17.45 -14.03
C ALA A 445 -2.14 -17.24 -14.87
N LYS A 446 -2.96 -16.24 -14.55
CA LYS A 446 -4.20 -15.95 -15.29
C LYS A 446 -3.96 -15.33 -16.66
N ILE A 447 -3.00 -14.45 -16.80
CA ILE A 447 -2.78 -13.68 -18.04
C ILE A 447 -1.93 -14.49 -19.01
N CYS A 448 -0.80 -15.02 -18.54
CA CYS A 448 0.18 -15.68 -19.41
C CYS A 448 -0.14 -17.16 -19.72
N SER A 449 -1.14 -17.77 -19.03
CA SER A 449 -1.57 -19.15 -19.32
C SER A 449 -2.79 -19.23 -20.26
N ARG A 450 -3.33 -18.11 -20.72
CA ARG A 450 -4.37 -18.13 -21.77
C ARG A 450 -3.70 -18.47 -23.10
N PRO A 451 -4.18 -19.49 -23.84
CA PRO A 451 -3.72 -19.67 -25.20
C PRO A 451 -3.99 -18.37 -25.97
N THR A 452 -2.98 -17.88 -26.67
CA THR A 452 -3.13 -16.77 -27.61
C THR A 452 -4.17 -17.21 -28.65
N ILE A 453 -5.37 -16.64 -28.59
CA ILE A 453 -6.36 -16.82 -29.67
C ILE A 453 -5.77 -16.07 -30.85
N ILE A 454 -5.08 -16.78 -31.73
CA ILE A 454 -4.68 -16.27 -33.04
C ILE A 454 -6.03 -16.08 -33.77
N PRO A 455 -6.43 -14.85 -34.17
CA PRO A 455 -7.61 -14.68 -35.00
C PRO A 455 -7.38 -15.51 -36.26
N ALA A 456 -8.30 -16.42 -36.53
CA ALA A 456 -8.33 -17.10 -37.83
C ALA A 456 -8.47 -16.02 -38.89
N ASN A 457 -7.48 -15.92 -39.78
CA ASN A 457 -7.54 -15.10 -41.00
C ASN A 457 -8.65 -15.62 -41.95
#